data_f8c6f78fb94b613b306bafcce0214178
#
_entry.id   f8c6f78fb94b613b306bafcce0214178
#
_cell.length_a   1.000
_cell.length_b   1.000
_cell.length_c   1.000
_cell.angle_alpha   90.00
_cell.angle_beta   90.00
_cell.angle_gamma   90.00
#
_symmetry.space_group_name_H-M   'P 1'
#
loop_
_entity.id
_entity.type
_entity.pdbx_description
1 polymer ?
#
loop_
_entity_poly.entity_id
_entity_poly.type
_entity_poly.pdbx_seq_one_letter_code
_entity_poly.pdbx_strand_id
1 'polypeptide(L)'
;DEIIVADSYSTDGTTEIANEMGAKVVHIPFNGYGDLRNKAVGNCKGEWIFSLDSDERCTIEVRDEIIKLIDNAPLDIYRVPRKNFFMGKWIKHSGWHPNFRQPQLFKKGTMSYTMEPVHEGYISHSNKEIGVIENVIWQFPFKNTEEVMYKANRYSSLGVLKLQEKKIKGSIFKAFIHGSWSFIKHYIFKLGFLDGGPGFVIAFGNFEGTFYRYIKLTEAQKDWKPPITHPINNSKK
;
A
#
# COMPACT_ATOMS: atom_id res chain seq x y z
N ASP A 1 8.16 10.32 25.33
CA ASP A 1 7.85 9.66 24.07
C ASP A 1 8.75 10.22 22.96
N GLU A 2 8.86 9.52 21.84
CA GLU A 2 9.65 9.92 20.69
C GLU A 2 8.88 9.70 19.39
N ILE A 3 9.17 10.54 18.39
CA ILE A 3 8.68 10.36 17.02
C ILE A 3 9.88 10.04 16.14
N ILE A 4 9.85 8.92 15.45
CA ILE A 4 10.88 8.49 14.49
C ILE A 4 10.31 8.51 13.09
N VAL A 5 10.95 9.23 12.19
CA VAL A 5 10.64 9.23 10.76
C VAL A 5 11.71 8.42 10.04
N ALA A 6 11.31 7.28 9.49
CA ALA A 6 12.17 6.46 8.64
C ALA A 6 12.10 7.00 7.20
N ASP A 7 13.16 7.63 6.77
CA ASP A 7 13.26 8.26 5.44
C ASP A 7 14.21 7.48 4.53
N SER A 8 13.80 7.25 3.29
CA SER A 8 14.61 6.57 2.28
C SER A 8 15.28 7.55 1.33
N TYR A 9 15.90 8.59 1.88
CA TYR A 9 16.59 9.67 1.15
C TYR A 9 15.64 10.47 0.26
N SER A 10 14.53 10.93 0.82
CA SER A 10 13.58 11.84 0.15
C SER A 10 14.25 13.16 -0.23
N THR A 11 13.85 13.72 -1.37
CA THR A 11 14.37 14.97 -1.92
C THR A 11 13.33 16.09 -1.98
N ASP A 12 12.21 15.92 -1.28
CA ASP A 12 11.03 16.79 -1.33
C ASP A 12 10.84 17.64 -0.06
N GLY A 13 11.88 17.79 0.75
CA GLY A 13 11.81 18.54 2.02
C GLY A 13 11.24 17.75 3.20
N THR A 14 10.97 16.45 3.04
CA THR A 14 10.43 15.60 4.14
C THR A 14 11.33 15.61 5.38
N THR A 15 12.65 15.51 5.19
CA THR A 15 13.63 15.48 6.30
C THR A 15 13.63 16.78 7.09
N GLU A 16 13.66 17.91 6.40
CA GLU A 16 13.66 19.24 6.98
C GLU A 16 12.40 19.47 7.82
N ILE A 17 11.24 19.22 7.23
CA ILE A 17 9.93 19.36 7.90
C ILE A 17 9.85 18.46 9.14
N ALA A 18 10.29 17.19 9.03
CA ALA A 18 10.25 16.26 10.16
C ALA A 18 11.12 16.74 11.33
N ASN A 19 12.33 17.24 11.05
CA ASN A 19 13.23 17.79 12.06
C ASN A 19 12.66 19.07 12.71
N GLU A 20 12.09 19.98 11.91
CA GLU A 20 11.43 21.19 12.41
C GLU A 20 10.26 20.87 13.35
N MET A 21 9.55 19.77 13.08
CA MET A 21 8.46 19.28 13.94
C MET A 21 8.96 18.48 15.16
N GLY A 22 10.26 18.36 15.37
CA GLY A 22 10.85 17.67 16.52
C GLY A 22 10.94 16.16 16.41
N ALA A 23 10.74 15.60 15.21
CA ALA A 23 10.93 14.17 14.99
C ALA A 23 12.42 13.84 14.77
N LYS A 24 12.83 12.63 15.17
CA LYS A 24 14.14 12.09 14.82
C LYS A 24 14.07 11.43 13.46
N VAL A 25 14.77 11.96 12.47
CA VAL A 25 14.87 11.34 11.15
C VAL A 25 15.98 10.29 11.15
N VAL A 26 15.67 9.10 10.61
CA VAL A 26 16.61 8.01 10.40
C VAL A 26 16.61 7.65 8.92
N HIS A 27 17.75 7.89 8.26
CA HIS A 27 17.92 7.55 6.84
C HIS A 27 18.19 6.06 6.66
N ILE A 28 17.31 5.38 5.94
CA ILE A 28 17.36 3.94 5.69
C ILE A 28 17.24 3.68 4.18
N PRO A 29 18.25 3.08 3.54
CA PRO A 29 18.12 2.66 2.14
C PRO A 29 16.91 1.76 1.92
N PHE A 30 16.15 2.01 0.85
CA PHE A 30 14.95 1.24 0.58
C PHE A 30 15.27 -0.13 -0.02
N ASN A 31 15.14 -1.18 0.78
CA ASN A 31 15.26 -2.59 0.39
C ASN A 31 13.93 -3.34 0.52
N GLY A 32 12.82 -2.62 0.46
CA GLY A 32 11.47 -3.11 0.69
C GLY A 32 10.87 -2.58 1.99
N TYR A 33 9.53 -2.59 2.04
CA TYR A 33 8.81 -2.00 3.19
C TYR A 33 9.07 -2.75 4.49
N GLY A 34 9.19 -4.08 4.45
CA GLY A 34 9.48 -4.87 5.66
C GLY A 34 10.84 -4.53 6.26
N ASP A 35 11.90 -4.42 5.44
CA ASP A 35 13.24 -4.00 5.86
C ASP A 35 13.22 -2.60 6.46
N LEU A 36 12.58 -1.64 5.76
CA LEU A 36 12.44 -0.26 6.21
C LEU A 36 11.79 -0.19 7.60
N ARG A 37 10.64 -0.86 7.78
CA ARG A 37 9.91 -0.86 9.05
C ARG A 37 10.68 -1.55 10.17
N ASN A 38 11.30 -2.70 9.91
CA ASN A 38 12.10 -3.40 10.93
C ASN A 38 13.29 -2.55 11.40
N LYS A 39 13.97 -1.87 10.50
CA LYS A 39 15.06 -0.95 10.83
C LYS A 39 14.55 0.29 11.58
N ALA A 40 13.38 0.84 11.20
CA ALA A 40 12.74 1.93 11.94
C ALA A 40 12.44 1.52 13.38
N VAL A 41 11.80 0.36 13.58
CA VAL A 41 11.50 -0.21 14.91
C VAL A 41 12.78 -0.42 15.72
N GLY A 42 13.87 -0.87 15.08
CA GLY A 42 15.18 -1.02 15.72
C GLY A 42 15.73 0.29 16.30
N ASN A 43 15.42 1.42 15.71
CA ASN A 43 15.84 2.74 16.16
C ASN A 43 14.94 3.35 17.26
N CYS A 44 13.78 2.78 17.53
CA CYS A 44 12.89 3.21 18.60
C CYS A 44 13.44 2.81 19.98
N LYS A 45 13.27 3.67 20.98
CA LYS A 45 13.66 3.41 22.39
C LYS A 45 12.46 3.00 23.24
N GLY A 46 11.25 3.41 22.83
CA GLY A 46 10.01 3.14 23.57
C GLY A 46 9.69 1.65 23.68
N GLU A 47 8.99 1.29 24.74
CA GLU A 47 8.48 -0.09 24.95
C GLU A 47 7.38 -0.42 23.95
N TRP A 48 6.49 0.52 23.69
CA TRP A 48 5.41 0.41 22.71
C TRP A 48 5.76 1.13 21.42
N ILE A 49 5.42 0.51 20.30
CA ILE A 49 5.60 1.05 18.95
C ILE A 49 4.22 1.26 18.34
N PHE A 50 3.95 2.49 17.91
CA PHE A 50 2.80 2.79 17.06
C PHE A 50 3.29 3.15 15.65
N SER A 51 3.15 2.23 14.71
CA SER A 51 3.62 2.37 13.34
C SER A 51 2.54 3.01 12.46
N LEU A 52 2.86 4.14 11.84
CA LEU A 52 2.00 4.85 10.88
C LEU A 52 2.69 5.00 9.54
N ASP A 53 1.93 4.84 8.46
CA ASP A 53 2.37 5.16 7.11
C ASP A 53 2.21 6.67 6.84
N SER A 54 2.97 7.22 5.89
CA SER A 54 2.97 8.67 5.59
C SER A 54 1.60 9.17 5.07
N ASP A 55 0.76 8.29 4.58
CA ASP A 55 -0.61 8.57 4.13
C ASP A 55 -1.68 8.36 5.23
N GLU A 56 -1.25 8.07 6.47
CA GLU A 56 -2.13 7.86 7.63
C GLU A 56 -2.08 9.05 8.59
N ARG A 57 -3.16 9.21 9.35
CA ARG A 57 -3.31 10.26 10.39
C ARG A 57 -3.87 9.62 11.65
N CYS A 58 -3.15 9.77 12.76
CA CYS A 58 -3.64 9.46 14.09
C CYS A 58 -4.73 10.46 14.48
N THR A 59 -5.90 9.99 14.88
CA THR A 59 -6.94 10.86 15.45
C THR A 59 -6.70 11.06 16.93
N ILE A 60 -7.35 12.08 17.52
CA ILE A 60 -7.26 12.35 18.97
C ILE A 60 -7.80 11.17 19.75
N GLU A 61 -8.88 10.57 19.28
CA GLU A 61 -9.54 9.43 19.92
C GLU A 61 -8.61 8.19 19.94
N VAL A 62 -7.90 7.93 18.84
CA VAL A 62 -6.90 6.83 18.78
C VAL A 62 -5.75 7.10 19.74
N ARG A 63 -5.23 8.32 19.75
CA ARG A 63 -4.15 8.70 20.67
C ARG A 63 -4.56 8.45 22.12
N ASP A 64 -5.73 8.94 22.52
CA ASP A 64 -6.20 8.85 23.90
C ASP A 64 -6.52 7.40 24.31
N GLU A 65 -7.03 6.59 23.37
CA GLU A 65 -7.23 5.16 23.58
C GLU A 65 -5.89 4.42 23.76
N ILE A 66 -4.91 4.69 22.90
CA ILE A 66 -3.58 4.06 22.99
C ILE A 66 -2.91 4.41 24.31
N ILE A 67 -2.91 5.68 24.73
CA ILE A 67 -2.30 6.11 26.00
C ILE A 67 -2.92 5.36 27.18
N LYS A 68 -4.25 5.25 27.24
CA LYS A 68 -4.93 4.50 28.30
C LYS A 68 -4.65 3.00 28.24
N LEU A 69 -4.56 2.46 27.02
CA LEU A 69 -4.38 1.03 26.81
C LEU A 69 -3.00 0.56 27.25
N ILE A 70 -1.96 1.30 26.89
CA ILE A 70 -0.56 0.86 27.12
C ILE A 70 -0.19 0.81 28.60
N ASP A 71 -0.88 1.54 29.49
CA ASP A 71 -0.63 1.51 30.93
C ASP A 71 -0.89 0.13 31.54
N ASN A 72 -1.91 -0.59 31.05
CA ASN A 72 -2.31 -1.90 31.55
C ASN A 72 -2.76 -2.84 30.42
N ALA A 73 -2.05 -2.86 29.29
CA ALA A 73 -2.44 -3.62 28.12
C ALA A 73 -2.44 -5.14 28.37
N PRO A 74 -3.58 -5.83 28.20
CA PRO A 74 -3.68 -7.28 28.37
C PRO A 74 -2.95 -8.06 27.26
N LEU A 75 -2.81 -7.46 26.09
CA LEU A 75 -2.21 -8.06 24.90
C LEU A 75 -0.96 -7.28 24.48
N ASP A 76 -0.15 -7.87 23.63
CA ASP A 76 1.13 -7.29 23.23
C ASP A 76 1.10 -6.66 21.83
N ILE A 77 0.04 -6.96 21.05
CA ILE A 77 -0.09 -6.56 19.63
C ILE A 77 -1.55 -6.21 19.35
N TYR A 78 -1.78 -5.07 18.69
CA TYR A 78 -3.11 -4.59 18.33
C TYR A 78 -3.17 -4.13 16.88
N ARG A 79 -4.30 -4.40 16.23
CA ARG A 79 -4.68 -3.81 14.95
C ARG A 79 -5.43 -2.51 15.18
N VAL A 80 -5.18 -1.54 14.31
CA VAL A 80 -5.86 -0.26 14.32
C VAL A 80 -6.77 -0.18 13.09
N PRO A 81 -8.08 -0.03 13.25
CA PRO A 81 -9.00 0.09 12.12
C PRO A 81 -8.80 1.41 11.38
N ARG A 82 -9.12 1.44 10.09
CA ARG A 82 -8.89 2.59 9.21
C ARG A 82 -10.15 3.07 8.53
N LYS A 83 -10.29 4.38 8.44
CA LYS A 83 -11.19 5.05 7.49
C LYS A 83 -10.39 5.55 6.30
N ASN A 84 -10.63 4.96 5.14
CA ASN A 84 -9.98 5.38 3.89
C ASN A 84 -10.77 6.53 3.25
N PHE A 85 -10.10 7.65 2.96
CA PHE A 85 -10.68 8.80 2.29
C PHE A 85 -10.17 8.87 0.85
N PHE A 86 -11.08 9.12 -0.08
CA PHE A 86 -10.73 9.32 -1.48
C PHE A 86 -11.69 10.34 -2.11
N MET A 87 -11.15 11.29 -2.87
CA MET A 87 -11.92 12.39 -3.49
C MET A 87 -12.83 13.11 -2.47
N GLY A 88 -12.29 13.40 -1.26
CA GLY A 88 -13.00 14.09 -0.19
C GLY A 88 -14.07 13.27 0.55
N LYS A 89 -14.22 11.98 0.25
CA LYS A 89 -15.25 11.12 0.82
C LYS A 89 -14.65 9.94 1.58
N TRP A 90 -15.22 9.57 2.72
CA TRP A 90 -14.96 8.30 3.35
C TRP A 90 -15.55 7.15 2.52
N ILE A 91 -14.70 6.23 2.09
CA ILE A 91 -15.07 5.05 1.32
C ILE A 91 -15.46 3.92 2.27
N LYS A 92 -16.76 3.65 2.34
CA LYS A 92 -17.33 2.61 3.22
C LYS A 92 -17.40 1.24 2.56
N HIS A 93 -17.43 1.22 1.24
CA HIS A 93 -17.64 0.04 0.40
C HIS A 93 -16.43 -0.18 -0.52
N SER A 94 -16.66 -0.65 -1.74
CA SER A 94 -15.59 -0.87 -2.73
C SER A 94 -14.51 -1.87 -2.27
N GLY A 95 -14.68 -2.54 -1.12
CA GLY A 95 -13.73 -3.44 -0.50
C GLY A 95 -12.61 -2.74 0.27
N TRP A 96 -12.82 -1.48 0.66
CA TRP A 96 -11.85 -0.69 1.41
C TRP A 96 -12.13 -0.66 2.91
N HIS A 97 -13.29 -1.10 3.36
CA HIS A 97 -13.65 -1.14 4.77
C HIS A 97 -14.30 -2.48 5.15
N PRO A 98 -14.06 -3.02 6.34
CA PRO A 98 -12.96 -2.69 7.26
C PRO A 98 -11.60 -3.11 6.68
N ASN A 99 -10.56 -2.30 6.93
CA ASN A 99 -9.22 -2.56 6.45
C ASN A 99 -8.27 -2.84 7.63
N PHE A 100 -8.02 -4.10 7.91
CA PHE A 100 -7.09 -4.58 8.93
C PHE A 100 -5.94 -5.34 8.25
N ARG A 101 -4.99 -4.65 7.65
CA ARG A 101 -3.89 -5.35 6.96
C ARG A 101 -2.87 -5.88 7.96
N GLN A 102 -2.33 -5.01 8.78
CA GLN A 102 -1.22 -5.32 9.69
C GLN A 102 -1.50 -4.72 11.07
N PRO A 103 -0.98 -5.32 12.14
CA PRO A 103 -0.94 -4.66 13.43
C PRO A 103 -0.08 -3.39 13.35
N GLN A 104 -0.49 -2.36 14.06
CA GLN A 104 0.19 -1.06 14.08
C GLN A 104 0.63 -0.63 15.48
N LEU A 105 0.02 -1.17 16.53
CA LEU A 105 0.42 -0.94 17.89
C LEU A 105 0.95 -2.25 18.50
N PHE A 106 2.19 -2.26 18.96
CA PHE A 106 2.80 -3.48 19.51
C PHE A 106 3.95 -3.16 20.47
N LYS A 107 4.19 -4.07 21.42
CA LYS A 107 5.40 -4.03 22.26
C LYS A 107 6.62 -4.33 21.42
N LYS A 108 7.70 -3.61 21.65
CA LYS A 108 8.97 -3.82 20.96
C LYS A 108 9.45 -5.27 21.18
N GLY A 109 9.80 -5.94 20.09
CA GLY A 109 10.26 -7.34 20.10
C GLY A 109 9.15 -8.39 19.99
N THR A 110 7.85 -8.02 20.08
CA THR A 110 6.74 -8.98 19.98
C THR A 110 6.26 -9.22 18.55
N MET A 111 6.73 -8.41 17.59
CA MET A 111 6.40 -8.53 16.18
C MET A 111 7.56 -8.10 15.31
N SER A 112 7.66 -8.69 14.11
CA SER A 112 8.52 -8.24 13.03
C SER A 112 7.78 -8.28 11.70
N TYR A 113 8.20 -7.44 10.75
CA TYR A 113 7.66 -7.45 9.38
C TYR A 113 8.41 -8.46 8.52
N THR A 114 7.69 -9.16 7.62
CA THR A 114 8.31 -10.07 6.66
C THR A 114 9.06 -9.30 5.57
N MET A 115 10.06 -9.95 4.97
CA MET A 115 10.92 -9.33 3.94
C MET A 115 10.39 -9.53 2.52
N GLU A 116 9.10 -9.85 2.35
CA GLU A 116 8.50 -10.05 1.03
C GLU A 116 8.47 -8.75 0.22
N PRO A 117 8.83 -8.78 -1.07
CA PRO A 117 8.94 -7.57 -1.90
C PRO A 117 7.61 -6.85 -2.13
N VAL A 118 6.50 -7.59 -2.08
CA VAL A 118 5.14 -7.07 -2.32
C VAL A 118 4.19 -7.70 -1.31
N HIS A 119 3.46 -6.86 -0.59
CA HIS A 119 2.56 -7.29 0.48
C HIS A 119 3.32 -7.93 1.64
N GLU A 120 4.22 -7.14 2.23
CA GLU A 120 4.85 -7.54 3.48
C GLU A 120 3.78 -7.96 4.49
N GLY A 121 4.02 -9.11 5.11
CA GLY A 121 3.23 -9.60 6.22
C GLY A 121 3.89 -9.24 7.55
N TYR A 122 3.49 -9.91 8.58
CA TYR A 122 4.12 -9.82 9.90
C TYR A 122 4.26 -11.20 10.51
N ILE A 123 5.21 -11.34 11.41
CA ILE A 123 5.43 -12.52 12.24
C ILE A 123 5.19 -12.10 13.68
N SER A 124 4.23 -12.73 14.36
CA SER A 124 4.02 -12.55 15.78
C SER A 124 5.03 -13.40 16.55
N HIS A 125 5.70 -12.80 17.51
CA HIS A 125 6.59 -13.47 18.48
C HIS A 125 5.90 -13.54 19.86
N SER A 126 4.69 -13.01 20.00
CA SER A 126 3.85 -13.13 21.20
C SER A 126 3.03 -14.42 21.13
N ASN A 127 2.85 -15.06 22.27
CA ASN A 127 1.95 -16.21 22.44
C ASN A 127 0.48 -15.79 22.69
N LYS A 128 0.22 -14.48 22.81
CA LYS A 128 -1.12 -13.93 22.98
C LYS A 128 -1.80 -13.68 21.65
N GLU A 129 -3.11 -13.60 21.67
CA GLU A 129 -3.90 -13.18 20.52
C GLU A 129 -3.62 -11.72 20.13
N ILE A 130 -4.04 -11.33 18.94
CA ILE A 130 -3.91 -9.96 18.45
C ILE A 130 -5.22 -9.22 18.73
N GLY A 131 -5.13 -8.14 19.51
CA GLY A 131 -6.24 -7.28 19.83
C GLY A 131 -6.60 -6.33 18.68
N VAL A 132 -7.70 -5.61 18.87
CA VAL A 132 -8.16 -4.54 17.99
C VAL A 132 -8.54 -3.36 18.88
N ILE A 133 -8.06 -2.16 18.57
CA ILE A 133 -8.54 -0.94 19.22
C ILE A 133 -9.86 -0.49 18.60
N GLU A 134 -10.66 0.27 19.32
CA GLU A 134 -12.01 0.67 18.89
C GLU A 134 -11.98 1.85 17.91
N ASN A 135 -11.15 2.84 18.23
CA ASN A 135 -11.06 4.05 17.43
C ASN A 135 -10.24 3.85 16.15
N VAL A 136 -10.47 4.72 15.17
CA VAL A 136 -9.98 4.56 13.79
C VAL A 136 -8.99 5.64 13.41
N ILE A 137 -7.90 5.26 12.76
CA ILE A 137 -7.05 6.20 12.03
C ILE A 137 -7.68 6.57 10.69
N TRP A 138 -7.26 7.71 10.14
CA TRP A 138 -7.63 8.12 8.79
C TRP A 138 -6.49 7.80 7.83
N GLN A 139 -6.83 7.29 6.66
CA GLN A 139 -5.89 7.02 5.59
C GLN A 139 -6.31 7.74 4.31
N PHE A 140 -5.34 8.35 3.63
CA PHE A 140 -5.48 9.06 2.36
C PHE A 140 -4.61 8.40 1.30
N PRO A 141 -5.03 7.22 0.76
CA PRO A 141 -4.17 6.36 -0.05
C PRO A 141 -3.78 6.97 -1.41
N PHE A 142 -4.46 8.04 -1.82
CA PHE A 142 -4.18 8.76 -3.07
C PHE A 142 -4.35 10.26 -2.87
N LYS A 143 -3.38 11.04 -3.31
CA LYS A 143 -3.44 12.51 -3.31
C LYS A 143 -4.37 13.03 -4.40
N ASN A 144 -4.37 12.38 -5.56
CA ASN A 144 -5.13 12.75 -6.75
C ASN A 144 -5.34 11.55 -7.68
N THR A 145 -6.04 11.77 -8.80
CA THR A 145 -6.31 10.73 -9.80
C THR A 145 -5.05 10.28 -10.54
N GLU A 146 -4.08 11.16 -10.73
CA GLU A 146 -2.78 10.83 -11.36
C GLU A 146 -2.05 9.73 -10.56
N GLU A 147 -2.06 9.85 -9.23
CA GLU A 147 -1.47 8.84 -8.37
C GLU A 147 -2.22 7.49 -8.45
N VAL A 148 -3.54 7.51 -8.64
CA VAL A 148 -4.32 6.28 -8.90
C VAL A 148 -3.81 5.58 -10.15
N MET A 149 -3.65 6.33 -11.26
CA MET A 149 -3.16 5.80 -12.54
C MET A 149 -1.71 5.30 -12.43
N TYR A 150 -0.85 6.07 -11.78
CA TYR A 150 0.53 5.69 -11.54
C TYR A 150 0.63 4.36 -10.76
N LYS A 151 -0.11 4.24 -9.65
CA LYS A 151 -0.16 3.01 -8.85
C LYS A 151 -0.75 1.85 -9.64
N ALA A 152 -1.83 2.06 -10.41
CA ALA A 152 -2.42 1.03 -11.26
C ALA A 152 -1.40 0.52 -12.31
N ASN A 153 -0.65 1.42 -12.94
CA ASN A 153 0.41 1.07 -13.88
C ASN A 153 1.53 0.25 -13.20
N ARG A 154 2.04 0.71 -12.07
CA ARG A 154 3.11 0.05 -11.31
C ARG A 154 2.68 -1.35 -10.84
N TYR A 155 1.50 -1.46 -10.20
CA TYR A 155 1.00 -2.74 -9.69
C TYR A 155 0.61 -3.72 -10.79
N SER A 156 0.14 -3.23 -11.95
CA SER A 156 -0.10 -4.11 -13.09
C SER A 156 1.20 -4.74 -13.59
N SER A 157 2.31 -4.00 -13.63
CA SER A 157 3.64 -4.52 -14.00
C SER A 157 4.15 -5.58 -13.01
N LEU A 158 4.08 -5.29 -11.71
CA LEU A 158 4.46 -6.26 -10.68
C LEU A 158 3.60 -7.53 -10.71
N GLY A 159 2.32 -7.37 -11.05
CA GLY A 159 1.39 -8.49 -11.20
C GLY A 159 1.70 -9.42 -12.38
N VAL A 160 2.40 -8.94 -13.40
CA VAL A 160 2.84 -9.78 -14.55
C VAL A 160 3.77 -10.88 -14.07
N LEU A 161 4.73 -10.56 -13.21
CA LEU A 161 5.71 -11.53 -12.70
C LEU A 161 5.01 -12.74 -12.05
N LYS A 162 4.00 -12.48 -11.22
CA LYS A 162 3.20 -13.55 -10.58
C LYS A 162 2.43 -14.40 -11.59
N LEU A 163 1.97 -13.82 -12.69
CA LEU A 163 1.27 -14.55 -13.74
C LEU A 163 2.23 -15.39 -14.59
N GLN A 164 3.46 -14.89 -14.81
CA GLN A 164 4.52 -15.63 -15.50
C GLN A 164 4.97 -16.85 -14.68
N GLU A 165 5.19 -16.70 -13.37
CA GLU A 165 5.50 -17.80 -12.47
C GLU A 165 4.45 -18.92 -12.53
N LYS A 166 3.16 -18.53 -12.65
CA LYS A 166 2.03 -19.46 -12.81
C LYS A 166 1.87 -19.98 -14.24
N LYS A 167 2.77 -19.64 -15.16
CA LYS A 167 2.73 -20.05 -16.58
C LYS A 167 1.42 -19.69 -17.29
N ILE A 168 0.78 -18.60 -16.88
CA ILE A 168 -0.47 -18.14 -17.49
C ILE A 168 -0.17 -17.51 -18.85
N LYS A 169 -0.96 -17.88 -19.87
CA LYS A 169 -0.90 -17.23 -21.20
C LYS A 169 -1.75 -15.98 -21.20
N GLY A 170 -1.12 -14.85 -21.60
CA GLY A 170 -1.78 -13.58 -21.82
C GLY A 170 -2.64 -13.59 -23.09
N SER A 171 -3.72 -12.80 -23.09
CA SER A 171 -4.45 -12.45 -24.32
C SER A 171 -5.32 -11.22 -24.05
N ILE A 172 -5.64 -10.46 -25.11
CA ILE A 172 -6.53 -9.29 -25.06
C ILE A 172 -7.92 -9.70 -24.53
N PHE A 173 -8.42 -10.84 -24.96
CA PHE A 173 -9.72 -11.35 -24.50
C PHE A 173 -9.73 -11.62 -23.00
N LYS A 174 -8.67 -12.28 -22.47
CA LYS A 174 -8.52 -12.49 -21.02
C LYS A 174 -8.39 -11.15 -20.27
N ALA A 175 -7.66 -10.20 -20.83
CA ALA A 175 -7.52 -8.88 -20.23
C ALA A 175 -8.88 -8.23 -20.03
N PHE A 176 -9.72 -8.26 -21.07
CA PHE A 176 -11.06 -7.68 -21.00
C PHE A 176 -11.96 -8.42 -19.99
N ILE A 177 -12.02 -9.75 -20.04
CA ILE A 177 -12.86 -10.54 -19.12
C ILE A 177 -12.44 -10.33 -17.66
N HIS A 178 -11.14 -10.45 -17.36
CA HIS A 178 -10.67 -10.30 -15.99
C HIS A 178 -10.77 -8.84 -15.49
N GLY A 179 -10.58 -7.86 -16.37
CA GLY A 179 -10.80 -6.45 -16.06
C GLY A 179 -12.27 -6.19 -15.74
N SER A 180 -13.18 -6.61 -16.62
CA SER A 180 -14.63 -6.46 -16.43
C SER A 180 -15.11 -7.18 -15.15
N TRP A 181 -14.62 -8.37 -14.89
CA TRP A 181 -14.92 -9.06 -13.64
C TRP A 181 -14.41 -8.28 -12.42
N SER A 182 -13.22 -7.70 -12.50
CA SER A 182 -12.68 -6.86 -11.43
C SER A 182 -13.55 -5.63 -11.17
N PHE A 183 -14.05 -4.97 -12.22
CA PHE A 183 -15.00 -3.87 -12.10
C PHE A 183 -16.28 -4.31 -11.41
N ILE A 184 -16.95 -5.35 -11.93
CA ILE A 184 -18.21 -5.87 -11.40
C ILE A 184 -18.04 -6.25 -9.93
N LYS A 185 -16.94 -6.93 -9.59
CA LYS A 185 -16.63 -7.32 -8.22
C LYS A 185 -16.58 -6.13 -7.27
N HIS A 186 -15.89 -5.04 -7.65
CA HIS A 186 -15.73 -3.88 -6.76
C HIS A 186 -16.93 -2.96 -6.79
N TYR A 187 -17.57 -2.76 -7.94
CA TYR A 187 -18.70 -1.86 -8.08
C TYR A 187 -20.01 -2.46 -7.59
N ILE A 188 -20.29 -3.72 -7.97
CA ILE A 188 -21.54 -4.40 -7.63
C ILE A 188 -21.40 -5.19 -6.33
N PHE A 189 -20.56 -6.24 -6.32
CA PHE A 189 -20.50 -7.17 -5.19
C PHE A 189 -19.90 -6.57 -3.92
N LYS A 190 -19.01 -5.60 -4.05
CA LYS A 190 -18.48 -4.83 -2.91
C LYS A 190 -19.21 -3.51 -2.71
N LEU A 191 -20.39 -3.36 -3.30
CA LEU A 191 -21.30 -2.21 -3.14
C LEU A 191 -20.64 -0.85 -3.44
N GLY A 192 -19.65 -0.81 -4.34
CA GLY A 192 -18.93 0.42 -4.68
C GLY A 192 -19.85 1.53 -5.22
N PHE A 193 -20.98 1.16 -5.81
CA PHE A 193 -21.99 2.13 -6.27
C PHE A 193 -22.57 2.98 -5.12
N LEU A 194 -22.56 2.47 -3.88
CA LEU A 194 -22.99 3.24 -2.71
C LEU A 194 -21.97 4.31 -2.29
N ASP A 195 -20.72 4.18 -2.71
CA ASP A 195 -19.72 5.23 -2.52
C ASP A 195 -19.83 6.34 -3.57
N GLY A 196 -20.74 6.23 -4.56
CA GLY A 196 -20.99 7.21 -5.61
C GLY A 196 -19.84 7.32 -6.61
N GLY A 197 -19.51 8.54 -7.06
CA GLY A 197 -18.42 8.80 -8.01
C GLY A 197 -17.08 8.22 -7.61
N PRO A 198 -16.60 8.44 -6.38
CA PRO A 198 -15.36 7.80 -5.89
C PRO A 198 -15.37 6.28 -5.99
N GLY A 199 -16.50 5.63 -5.66
CA GLY A 199 -16.64 4.18 -5.81
C GLY A 199 -16.55 3.68 -7.25
N PHE A 200 -17.10 4.46 -8.19
CA PHE A 200 -16.94 4.18 -9.62
C PHE A 200 -15.48 4.29 -10.05
N VAL A 201 -14.79 5.37 -9.67
CA VAL A 201 -13.35 5.57 -10.00
C VAL A 201 -12.49 4.44 -9.43
N ILE A 202 -12.75 4.00 -8.20
CA ILE A 202 -12.06 2.86 -7.59
C ILE A 202 -12.31 1.57 -8.39
N ALA A 203 -13.54 1.29 -8.76
CA ALA A 203 -13.89 0.09 -9.52
C ALA A 203 -13.25 0.12 -10.92
N PHE A 204 -13.24 1.30 -11.57
CA PHE A 204 -12.62 1.50 -12.87
C PHE A 204 -11.09 1.36 -12.80
N GLY A 205 -10.43 1.93 -11.81
CA GLY A 205 -8.99 1.73 -11.57
C GLY A 205 -8.62 0.25 -11.33
N ASN A 206 -9.50 -0.51 -10.68
CA ASN A 206 -9.32 -1.97 -10.54
C ASN A 206 -9.51 -2.72 -11.89
N PHE A 207 -10.42 -2.24 -12.75
CA PHE A 207 -10.52 -2.72 -14.14
C PHE A 207 -9.22 -2.46 -14.87
N GLU A 208 -8.76 -1.22 -14.94
CA GLU A 208 -7.54 -0.82 -15.63
C GLU A 208 -6.30 -1.60 -15.17
N GLY A 209 -6.06 -1.66 -13.87
CA GLY A 209 -4.92 -2.38 -13.30
C GLY A 209 -4.94 -3.88 -13.66
N THR A 210 -6.13 -4.49 -13.70
CA THR A 210 -6.29 -5.89 -14.09
C THR A 210 -6.16 -6.06 -15.60
N PHE A 211 -6.78 -5.20 -16.40
CA PHE A 211 -6.71 -5.21 -17.85
C PHE A 211 -5.26 -5.07 -18.32
N TYR A 212 -4.56 -4.03 -17.88
CA TYR A 212 -3.16 -3.81 -18.29
C TYR A 212 -2.20 -4.89 -17.78
N ARG A 213 -2.47 -5.55 -16.68
CA ARG A 213 -1.68 -6.71 -16.24
C ARG A 213 -1.68 -7.82 -17.29
N TYR A 214 -2.83 -8.16 -17.88
CA TYR A 214 -2.92 -9.18 -18.92
C TYR A 214 -2.42 -8.68 -20.27
N ILE A 215 -2.56 -7.38 -20.60
CA ILE A 215 -1.98 -6.79 -21.80
C ILE A 215 -0.44 -6.85 -21.74
N LYS A 216 0.14 -6.39 -20.63
CA LYS A 216 1.61 -6.45 -20.43
C LYS A 216 2.13 -7.89 -20.41
N LEU A 217 1.35 -8.83 -19.87
CA LEU A 217 1.69 -10.26 -19.97
C LEU A 217 1.68 -10.73 -21.42
N THR A 218 0.70 -10.31 -22.21
CA THR A 218 0.63 -10.64 -23.64
C THR A 218 1.80 -10.04 -24.40
N GLU A 219 2.15 -8.79 -24.10
CA GLU A 219 3.29 -8.10 -24.66
C GLU A 219 4.61 -8.83 -24.35
N ALA A 220 4.82 -9.19 -23.08
CA ALA A 220 6.02 -9.91 -22.65
C ALA A 220 6.16 -11.33 -23.23
N GLN A 221 5.05 -11.94 -23.69
CA GLN A 221 5.02 -13.29 -24.27
C GLN A 221 5.09 -13.30 -25.79
N LYS A 222 5.04 -12.14 -26.45
CA LYS A 222 5.13 -11.99 -27.89
C LYS A 222 6.39 -11.23 -28.27
N ASP A 223 7.11 -11.73 -29.27
CA ASP A 223 8.24 -11.03 -29.87
C ASP A 223 7.73 -9.94 -30.82
N TRP A 224 7.40 -8.79 -30.26
CA TRP A 224 6.97 -7.62 -31.01
C TRP A 224 8.21 -6.98 -31.67
N LYS A 225 8.46 -7.33 -32.92
CA LYS A 225 9.51 -6.65 -33.70
C LYS A 225 8.94 -5.36 -34.30
N PRO A 226 9.61 -4.22 -34.14
CA PRO A 226 9.21 -3.01 -34.85
C PRO A 226 9.27 -3.28 -36.36
N PRO A 227 8.39 -2.62 -37.17
CA PRO A 227 8.52 -2.70 -38.61
C PRO A 227 9.93 -2.26 -38.98
N ILE A 228 10.58 -2.99 -39.90
CA ILE A 228 11.94 -2.68 -40.37
C ILE A 228 11.86 -1.29 -40.99
N THR A 229 12.33 -0.28 -40.28
CA THR A 229 12.64 1.01 -40.87
C THR A 229 13.85 0.79 -41.74
N HIS A 230 13.76 1.14 -43.05
CA HIS A 230 14.92 1.09 -43.94
C HIS A 230 16.10 1.80 -43.28
N PRO A 231 17.31 1.22 -43.29
CA PRO A 231 18.44 1.92 -42.73
C PRO A 231 18.56 3.26 -43.48
N ILE A 232 18.55 4.34 -42.72
CA ILE A 232 18.84 5.66 -43.28
C ILE A 232 20.25 5.54 -43.84
N ASN A 233 20.33 5.53 -45.14
CA ASN A 233 21.59 5.47 -45.85
C ASN A 233 22.32 6.80 -45.64
N ASN A 234 23.08 6.91 -44.55
CA ASN A 234 24.03 8.01 -44.33
C ASN A 234 25.25 7.88 -45.20
N SER A 235 25.04 7.59 -46.48
CA SER A 235 26.06 7.74 -47.51
C SER A 235 25.78 9.01 -48.29
N LYS A 236 26.30 10.10 -47.78
CA LYS A 236 26.72 11.31 -48.54
C LYS A 236 27.21 12.39 -47.58
N LYS A 237 28.36 12.59 -47.58
CA LYS A 237 29.55 13.31 -47.97
C LYS A 237 30.24 13.90 -46.76
#